data_93786362f9129795ac10ae094b013a49
#
_entry.id   93786362f9129795ac10ae094b013a49
#
_cell.length_a   1.000
_cell.length_b   1.000
_cell.length_c   1.000
_cell.angle_alpha   90.00
_cell.angle_beta   90.00
_cell.angle_gamma   90.00
#
_symmetry.space_group_name_H-M   'P 1'
#
loop_
_entity.id
_entity.type
_entity.pdbx_description
1 polymer ?
#
loop_
_entity_poly.entity_id
_entity_poly.type
_entity_poly.pdbx_seq_one_letter_code
_entity_poly.pdbx_strand_id
1 'polypeptide(L)'
;MNRPPFKRSGPSLPKNRLIIGRKPLLEAMEQGANLEKIFLLQTATGDEISAIRKKARELNIALSLVPQEKLGRFTQANHQGVVAIAGLVEYQPLQEIISQAVDKGETPLIVLLDGITDTRNLGAIARSAYCYGAHALVVPSSNTAAITEEGIKASAGALERIPVCRVASVEQAVDVLHLNGIQLAAASLQGSTLIQDTDLTLPLAIVMGSEDKGVSDFVLKHADHLVRIPMTGNFDSLNVSVAAGIMLYEVHRQKILN
;
A
#
# COMPACT_ATOMS: atom_id res chain seq x y z
N MET A 1 -11.83 -22.77 38.05
CA MET A 1 -10.94 -21.59 37.97
C MET A 1 -11.22 -20.88 36.65
N ASN A 2 -12.05 -19.80 36.71
CA ASN A 2 -12.38 -18.99 35.54
C ASN A 2 -11.21 -18.03 35.26
N ARG A 3 -10.52 -18.20 34.14
CA ARG A 3 -9.58 -17.18 33.64
C ARG A 3 -10.40 -16.05 33.01
N PRO A 4 -10.12 -14.76 33.37
CA PRO A 4 -10.79 -13.65 32.73
C PRO A 4 -10.40 -13.56 31.24
N PRO A 5 -11.31 -13.08 30.35
CA PRO A 5 -11.02 -12.99 28.91
C PRO A 5 -9.91 -11.95 28.70
N PHE A 6 -8.88 -12.36 27.94
CA PHE A 6 -7.80 -11.48 27.47
C PHE A 6 -8.42 -10.34 26.66
N LYS A 7 -8.48 -9.14 27.22
CA LYS A 7 -8.73 -7.92 26.44
C LYS A 7 -7.52 -7.68 25.55
N ARG A 8 -7.64 -7.99 24.27
CA ARG A 8 -6.70 -7.47 23.26
C ARG A 8 -6.88 -5.96 23.19
N SER A 9 -6.05 -5.21 23.92
CA SER A 9 -5.85 -3.80 23.66
C SER A 9 -5.11 -3.70 22.33
N GLY A 10 -5.78 -3.22 21.29
CA GLY A 10 -5.11 -2.84 20.05
C GLY A 10 -4.04 -1.79 20.34
N PRO A 11 -2.99 -1.68 19.50
CA PRO A 11 -1.93 -0.70 19.71
C PRO A 11 -2.52 0.69 19.88
N SER A 12 -2.17 1.36 20.98
CA SER A 12 -2.58 2.74 21.25
C SER A 12 -1.80 3.64 20.30
N LEU A 13 -2.50 4.32 19.39
CA LEU A 13 -1.89 5.32 18.52
C LEU A 13 -1.31 6.47 19.34
N PRO A 14 -0.13 6.99 19.01
CA PRO A 14 0.43 8.15 19.66
C PRO A 14 -0.52 9.35 19.53
N LYS A 15 -0.86 10.01 20.64
CA LYS A 15 -1.81 11.13 20.67
C LYS A 15 -1.40 12.31 19.79
N ASN A 16 -0.12 12.49 19.55
CA ASN A 16 0.45 13.54 18.70
C ASN A 16 0.22 13.36 17.19
N ARG A 17 -0.32 12.21 16.78
CA ARG A 17 -0.65 11.91 15.39
C ARG A 17 -2.14 12.00 15.06
N LEU A 18 -2.97 12.38 16.04
CA LEU A 18 -4.40 12.49 15.84
C LEU A 18 -4.79 13.93 15.50
N ILE A 19 -5.54 14.08 14.40
CA ILE A 19 -6.24 15.33 14.05
C ILE A 19 -7.71 15.09 14.41
N ILE A 20 -8.24 15.90 15.33
CA ILE A 20 -9.54 15.69 15.95
C ILE A 20 -10.45 16.86 15.63
N GLY A 21 -11.63 16.57 15.06
CA GLY A 21 -12.63 17.57 14.73
C GLY A 21 -12.66 17.96 13.26
N ARG A 22 -13.80 18.52 12.81
CA ARG A 22 -14.07 18.82 11.40
C ARG A 22 -13.19 19.92 10.84
N LYS A 23 -13.18 21.09 11.52
CA LYS A 23 -12.38 22.24 11.06
C LYS A 23 -10.89 21.97 11.07
N PRO A 24 -10.29 21.43 12.16
CA PRO A 24 -8.87 21.09 12.15
C PRO A 24 -8.48 20.12 11.02
N LEU A 25 -9.37 19.16 10.71
CA LEU A 25 -9.11 18.24 9.61
C LEU A 25 -9.17 18.94 8.24
N LEU A 26 -10.16 19.79 7.98
CA LEU A 26 -10.26 20.56 6.74
C LEU A 26 -9.05 21.48 6.55
N GLU A 27 -8.64 22.19 7.59
CA GLU A 27 -7.44 23.05 7.59
C GLU A 27 -6.17 22.23 7.29
N ALA A 28 -6.01 21.07 7.94
CA ALA A 28 -4.89 20.18 7.68
C ALA A 28 -4.85 19.70 6.21
N MET A 29 -6.02 19.32 5.65
CA MET A 29 -6.12 18.92 4.25
C MET A 29 -5.81 20.07 3.28
N GLU A 30 -6.18 21.30 3.62
CA GLU A 30 -5.88 22.51 2.84
C GLU A 30 -4.40 22.87 2.84
N GLN A 31 -3.74 22.63 3.96
CA GLN A 31 -2.30 22.84 4.13
C GLN A 31 -1.46 21.69 3.55
N GLY A 32 -2.08 20.67 2.92
CA GLY A 32 -1.37 19.53 2.36
C GLY A 32 -0.81 18.58 3.42
N ALA A 33 -1.41 18.54 4.63
CA ALA A 33 -0.95 17.64 5.66
C ALA A 33 -1.01 16.19 5.19
N ASN A 34 0.04 15.45 5.46
CA ASN A 34 0.11 14.03 5.18
C ASN A 34 -0.83 13.26 6.12
N LEU A 35 -1.87 12.66 5.55
CA LEU A 35 -2.90 11.93 6.28
C LEU A 35 -2.87 10.44 5.89
N GLU A 36 -2.77 9.59 6.90
CA GLU A 36 -2.82 8.13 6.70
C GLU A 36 -4.24 7.64 6.50
N LYS A 37 -5.16 8.07 7.39
CA LYS A 37 -6.55 7.58 7.37
C LYS A 37 -7.48 8.52 8.11
N ILE A 38 -8.71 8.64 7.58
CA ILE A 38 -9.82 9.36 8.19
C ILE A 38 -10.84 8.36 8.70
N PHE A 39 -11.25 8.50 9.94
CA PHE A 39 -12.37 7.79 10.55
C PHE A 39 -13.54 8.76 10.71
N LEU A 40 -14.65 8.42 10.08
CA LEU A 40 -15.85 9.23 10.04
C LEU A 40 -17.01 8.47 10.67
N LEU A 41 -17.72 9.09 11.60
CA LEU A 41 -18.92 8.51 12.20
C LEU A 41 -19.95 8.21 11.11
N GLN A 42 -20.54 7.01 11.12
CA GLN A 42 -21.52 6.55 10.13
C GLN A 42 -22.71 7.50 9.98
N THR A 43 -23.15 8.10 11.10
CA THR A 43 -24.28 9.03 11.16
C THR A 43 -23.90 10.50 10.98
N ALA A 44 -22.61 10.82 10.77
CA ALA A 44 -22.17 12.20 10.59
C ALA A 44 -22.66 12.78 9.28
N THR A 45 -23.28 13.97 9.37
CA THR A 45 -23.84 14.72 8.25
C THR A 45 -23.46 16.21 8.31
N GLY A 46 -23.75 16.94 7.26
CA GLY A 46 -23.52 18.39 7.13
C GLY A 46 -22.47 18.75 6.10
N ASP A 47 -22.36 20.04 5.80
CA ASP A 47 -21.52 20.56 4.71
C ASP A 47 -20.05 20.27 4.91
N GLU A 48 -19.55 20.42 6.14
CA GLU A 48 -18.14 20.10 6.48
C GLU A 48 -17.83 18.62 6.25
N ILE A 49 -18.76 17.70 6.58
CA ILE A 49 -18.61 16.27 6.34
C ILE A 49 -18.56 15.95 4.85
N SER A 50 -19.41 16.61 4.07
CA SER A 50 -19.44 16.50 2.60
C SER A 50 -18.14 17.01 1.99
N ALA A 51 -17.62 18.12 2.47
CA ALA A 51 -16.33 18.67 2.06
C ALA A 51 -15.16 17.72 2.40
N ILE A 52 -15.13 17.14 3.61
CA ILE A 52 -14.13 16.15 4.04
C ILE A 52 -14.16 14.94 3.10
N ARG A 53 -15.35 14.40 2.80
CA ARG A 53 -15.49 13.23 1.90
C ARG A 53 -14.99 13.53 0.48
N LYS A 54 -15.30 14.72 -0.04
CA LYS A 54 -14.86 15.16 -1.36
C LYS A 54 -13.34 15.29 -1.42
N LYS A 55 -12.74 16.05 -0.49
CA LYS A 55 -11.29 16.23 -0.40
C LYS A 55 -10.54 14.90 -0.15
N ALA A 56 -11.06 14.03 0.70
CA ALA A 56 -10.45 12.72 0.94
C ALA A 56 -10.37 11.89 -0.36
N ARG A 57 -11.39 11.96 -1.21
CA ARG A 57 -11.39 11.29 -2.52
C ARG A 57 -10.39 11.93 -3.47
N GLU A 58 -10.36 13.25 -3.57
CA GLU A 58 -9.44 14.01 -4.44
C GLU A 58 -7.97 13.73 -4.08
N LEU A 59 -7.68 13.62 -2.78
CA LEU A 59 -6.33 13.34 -2.25
C LEU A 59 -6.02 11.86 -2.06
N ASN A 60 -6.89 10.95 -2.50
CA ASN A 60 -6.77 9.51 -2.32
C ASN A 60 -6.56 9.07 -0.85
N ILE A 61 -7.08 9.84 0.12
CA ILE A 61 -6.94 9.52 1.54
C ILE A 61 -7.95 8.43 1.92
N ALA A 62 -7.47 7.36 2.56
CA ALA A 62 -8.31 6.28 3.06
C ALA A 62 -9.36 6.81 4.05
N LEU A 63 -10.67 6.57 3.79
CA LEU A 63 -11.76 6.98 4.65
C LEU A 63 -12.58 5.75 5.07
N SER A 64 -12.77 5.59 6.38
CA SER A 64 -13.60 4.51 6.96
C SER A 64 -14.77 5.06 7.73
N LEU A 65 -15.98 4.57 7.43
CA LEU A 65 -17.17 4.83 8.24
C LEU A 65 -17.14 3.91 9.47
N VAL A 66 -17.31 4.49 10.65
CA VAL A 66 -17.16 3.77 11.92
C VAL A 66 -18.27 4.12 12.92
N PRO A 67 -18.60 3.22 13.85
CA PRO A 67 -19.51 3.52 14.96
C PRO A 67 -18.83 4.44 16.00
N GLN A 68 -19.65 5.08 16.85
CA GLN A 68 -19.21 6.03 17.89
C GLN A 68 -18.15 5.43 18.83
N GLU A 69 -18.33 4.18 19.23
CA GLU A 69 -17.43 3.50 20.17
C GLU A 69 -15.99 3.40 19.61
N LYS A 70 -15.85 3.30 18.30
CA LYS A 70 -14.53 3.25 17.67
C LYS A 70 -13.84 4.61 17.71
N LEU A 71 -14.55 5.69 17.49
CA LEU A 71 -14.00 7.05 17.64
C LEU A 71 -13.60 7.34 19.09
N GLY A 72 -14.44 6.93 20.06
CA GLY A 72 -14.14 7.07 21.50
C GLY A 72 -12.89 6.31 21.97
N ARG A 73 -12.42 5.30 21.22
CA ARG A 73 -11.16 4.60 21.51
C ARG A 73 -9.93 5.41 21.11
N PHE A 74 -10.05 6.29 20.12
CA PHE A 74 -8.94 7.17 19.71
C PHE A 74 -8.77 8.35 20.65
N THR A 75 -9.88 8.96 21.08
CA THR A 75 -9.84 10.19 21.88
C THR A 75 -11.10 10.38 22.72
N GLN A 76 -10.94 11.03 23.88
CA GLN A 76 -12.03 11.51 24.71
C GLN A 76 -12.39 12.99 24.39
N ALA A 77 -11.64 13.66 23.54
CA ALA A 77 -11.93 15.02 23.12
C ALA A 77 -13.17 15.07 22.21
N ASN A 78 -13.76 16.26 22.07
CA ASN A 78 -14.90 16.46 21.18
C ASN A 78 -14.48 16.32 19.73
N HIS A 79 -14.64 15.11 19.18
CA HIS A 79 -14.24 14.79 17.82
C HIS A 79 -15.26 15.18 16.74
N GLN A 80 -16.45 15.66 17.09
CA GLN A 80 -17.48 16.10 16.14
C GLN A 80 -17.79 15.08 15.02
N GLY A 81 -17.63 13.79 15.31
CA GLY A 81 -17.84 12.69 14.36
C GLY A 81 -16.67 12.41 13.43
N VAL A 82 -15.47 13.01 13.63
CA VAL A 82 -14.32 12.74 12.78
C VAL A 82 -13.01 12.72 13.56
N VAL A 83 -12.15 11.77 13.21
CA VAL A 83 -10.76 11.64 13.66
C VAL A 83 -9.91 11.24 12.47
N ALA A 84 -8.78 11.90 12.28
CA ALA A 84 -7.80 11.49 11.27
C ALA A 84 -6.46 11.14 11.94
N ILE A 85 -5.69 10.30 11.26
CA ILE A 85 -4.35 9.90 11.67
C ILE A 85 -3.37 10.51 10.68
N ALA A 86 -2.39 11.26 11.17
CA ALA A 86 -1.29 11.77 10.36
C ALA A 86 -0.39 10.62 9.87
N GLY A 87 0.06 10.70 8.62
CA GLY A 87 0.93 9.72 7.99
C GLY A 87 2.35 9.73 8.57
N LEU A 88 3.04 8.60 8.44
CA LEU A 88 4.44 8.43 8.81
C LEU A 88 5.38 8.61 7.62
N VAL A 89 4.86 8.50 6.40
CA VAL A 89 5.60 8.66 5.16
C VAL A 89 4.88 9.67 4.27
N GLU A 90 5.60 10.41 3.45
CA GLU A 90 5.00 11.28 2.45
C GLU A 90 4.60 10.46 1.23
N TYR A 91 3.35 10.66 0.77
CA TYR A 91 2.87 10.02 -0.44
C TYR A 91 3.17 10.89 -1.66
N GLN A 92 3.69 10.26 -2.70
CA GLN A 92 4.10 10.92 -3.94
C GLN A 92 3.19 10.48 -5.11
N PRO A 93 2.96 11.34 -6.10
CA PRO A 93 2.21 10.97 -7.31
C PRO A 93 2.98 9.92 -8.12
N LEU A 94 2.32 8.80 -8.47
CA LEU A 94 2.95 7.71 -9.23
C LEU A 94 3.53 8.18 -10.56
N GLN A 95 2.79 9.04 -11.29
CA GLN A 95 3.23 9.59 -12.56
C GLN A 95 4.54 10.37 -12.46
N GLU A 96 4.73 11.13 -11.39
CA GLU A 96 5.96 11.91 -11.18
C GLU A 96 7.16 11.01 -10.96
N ILE A 97 7.00 9.93 -10.18
CA ILE A 97 8.09 8.97 -9.93
C ILE A 97 8.49 8.25 -11.22
N ILE A 98 7.50 7.84 -12.03
CA ILE A 98 7.77 7.22 -13.33
C ILE A 98 8.55 8.20 -14.24
N SER A 99 8.08 9.44 -14.35
CA SER A 99 8.74 10.46 -15.16
C SER A 99 10.17 10.73 -14.68
N GLN A 100 10.39 10.82 -13.37
CA GLN A 100 11.74 11.03 -12.80
C GLN A 100 12.70 9.87 -13.11
N ALA A 101 12.22 8.62 -13.10
CA ALA A 101 13.04 7.46 -13.47
C ALA A 101 13.43 7.52 -14.95
N VAL A 102 12.47 7.81 -15.84
CA VAL A 102 12.72 7.94 -17.29
C VAL A 102 13.68 9.10 -17.59
N ASP A 103 13.49 10.25 -16.97
CA ASP A 103 14.35 11.44 -17.15
C ASP A 103 15.80 11.19 -16.74
N LYS A 104 16.04 10.28 -15.79
CA LYS A 104 17.37 9.82 -15.38
C LYS A 104 17.95 8.73 -16.29
N GLY A 105 17.21 8.28 -17.30
CA GLY A 105 17.60 7.16 -18.16
C GLY A 105 17.53 5.80 -17.46
N GLU A 106 16.79 5.70 -16.34
CA GLU A 106 16.60 4.46 -15.59
C GLU A 106 15.39 3.69 -16.11
N THR A 107 15.43 2.35 -16.10
CA THR A 107 14.30 1.51 -16.46
C THR A 107 13.37 1.39 -15.26
N PRO A 108 12.12 1.93 -15.30
CA PRO A 108 11.20 1.90 -14.18
C PRO A 108 10.97 0.51 -13.63
N LEU A 109 11.10 0.35 -12.31
CA LEU A 109 10.72 -0.84 -11.55
C LEU A 109 9.80 -0.40 -10.41
N ILE A 110 8.56 -0.85 -10.46
CA ILE A 110 7.50 -0.48 -9.52
C ILE A 110 7.05 -1.73 -8.75
N VAL A 111 6.65 -1.58 -7.50
CA VAL A 111 6.00 -2.65 -6.73
C VAL A 111 4.58 -2.20 -6.39
N LEU A 112 3.58 -2.90 -6.95
CA LEU A 112 2.15 -2.64 -6.69
C LEU A 112 1.62 -3.67 -5.70
N LEU A 113 1.00 -3.20 -4.62
CA LEU A 113 0.38 -4.04 -3.60
C LEU A 113 -1.11 -4.21 -3.86
N ASP A 114 -1.57 -5.45 -4.04
CA ASP A 114 -2.98 -5.79 -4.27
C ASP A 114 -3.53 -6.60 -3.09
N GLY A 115 -4.16 -5.93 -2.14
CA GLY A 115 -4.77 -6.57 -0.99
C GLY A 115 -3.81 -6.97 0.14
N ILE A 116 -2.67 -6.35 0.27
CA ILE A 116 -1.73 -6.58 1.38
C ILE A 116 -2.24 -5.86 2.63
N THR A 117 -2.80 -6.61 3.58
CA THR A 117 -3.45 -6.08 4.79
C THR A 117 -2.60 -6.20 6.06
N ASP A 118 -1.51 -6.98 6.04
CA ASP A 118 -0.56 -7.06 7.15
C ASP A 118 0.53 -6.01 6.99
N THR A 119 0.67 -5.15 8.01
CA THR A 119 1.64 -4.04 8.02
C THR A 119 3.10 -4.51 8.04
N ARG A 120 3.37 -5.72 8.61
CA ARG A 120 4.72 -6.30 8.64
C ARG A 120 5.12 -6.81 7.27
N ASN A 121 4.18 -7.45 6.54
CA ASN A 121 4.43 -7.86 5.15
C ASN A 121 4.67 -6.64 4.26
N LEU A 122 3.86 -5.58 4.40
CA LEU A 122 4.07 -4.32 3.68
C LEU A 122 5.48 -3.77 3.96
N GLY A 123 5.90 -3.73 5.23
CA GLY A 123 7.25 -3.27 5.61
C GLY A 123 8.37 -4.15 5.03
N ALA A 124 8.22 -5.46 5.08
CA ALA A 124 9.22 -6.40 4.55
C ALA A 124 9.32 -6.32 3.01
N ILE A 125 8.18 -6.15 2.31
CA ILE A 125 8.15 -5.92 0.86
C ILE A 125 8.86 -4.60 0.52
N ALA A 126 8.56 -3.52 1.24
CA ALA A 126 9.22 -2.22 1.04
C ALA A 126 10.73 -2.31 1.23
N ARG A 127 11.21 -3.11 2.19
CA ARG A 127 12.64 -3.36 2.40
C ARG A 127 13.27 -4.05 1.20
N SER A 128 12.66 -5.10 0.70
CA SER A 128 13.14 -5.81 -0.49
C SER A 128 13.10 -4.90 -1.72
N ALA A 129 12.01 -4.16 -1.92
CA ALA A 129 11.86 -3.21 -3.01
C ALA A 129 12.99 -2.15 -3.01
N TYR A 130 13.27 -1.56 -1.86
CA TYR A 130 14.37 -0.61 -1.71
C TYR A 130 15.74 -1.23 -1.99
N CYS A 131 16.00 -2.43 -1.47
CA CYS A 131 17.28 -3.12 -1.66
C CYS A 131 17.57 -3.49 -3.11
N TYR A 132 16.52 -3.76 -3.90
CA TYR A 132 16.64 -4.13 -5.32
C TYR A 132 16.35 -2.96 -6.27
N GLY A 133 16.36 -1.72 -5.77
CA GLY A 133 16.28 -0.53 -6.61
C GLY A 133 14.92 -0.27 -7.23
N ALA A 134 13.82 -0.69 -6.59
CA ALA A 134 12.50 -0.28 -7.02
C ALA A 134 12.32 1.24 -6.84
N HIS A 135 11.72 1.89 -7.84
CA HIS A 135 11.51 3.34 -7.87
C HIS A 135 10.32 3.77 -7.00
N ALA A 136 9.32 2.91 -6.85
CA ALA A 136 8.17 3.17 -5.99
C ALA A 136 7.54 1.91 -5.42
N LEU A 137 6.92 2.08 -4.23
CA LEU A 137 5.94 1.18 -3.67
C LEU A 137 4.55 1.80 -3.86
N VAL A 138 3.67 1.15 -4.60
CA VAL A 138 2.31 1.64 -4.88
C VAL A 138 1.31 0.93 -3.98
N VAL A 139 0.54 1.73 -3.23
CA VAL A 139 -0.45 1.24 -2.26
C VAL A 139 -1.83 1.81 -2.59
N PRO A 140 -2.86 0.98 -2.81
CA PRO A 140 -4.22 1.45 -2.93
C PRO A 140 -4.73 2.06 -1.63
N SER A 141 -5.64 3.04 -1.70
CA SER A 141 -6.23 3.69 -0.53
C SER A 141 -7.22 2.79 0.23
N SER A 142 -7.64 1.68 -0.37
CA SER A 142 -8.54 0.70 0.23
C SER A 142 -7.93 -0.70 0.17
N ASN A 143 -8.36 -1.59 1.08
CA ASN A 143 -7.92 -2.99 1.16
C ASN A 143 -6.38 -3.15 1.26
N THR A 144 -5.71 -2.20 1.89
CA THR A 144 -4.26 -2.19 2.11
C THR A 144 -3.97 -1.87 3.57
N ALA A 145 -2.89 -2.44 4.11
CA ALA A 145 -2.40 -2.11 5.43
C ALA A 145 -2.05 -0.62 5.54
N ALA A 146 -2.41 -0.01 6.65
CA ALA A 146 -1.91 1.31 6.98
C ALA A 146 -0.40 1.25 7.26
N ILE A 147 0.33 2.29 6.87
CA ILE A 147 1.74 2.43 7.24
C ILE A 147 1.81 2.86 8.70
N THR A 148 2.26 1.94 9.54
CA THR A 148 2.37 2.09 10.99
C THR A 148 3.82 2.09 11.44
N GLU A 149 4.08 2.43 12.70
CA GLU A 149 5.41 2.31 13.30
C GLU A 149 5.94 0.87 13.24
N GLU A 150 5.04 -0.13 13.34
CA GLU A 150 5.41 -1.54 13.16
C GLU A 150 5.87 -1.83 11.73
N GLY A 151 5.20 -1.26 10.72
CA GLY A 151 5.61 -1.35 9.31
C GLY A 151 6.95 -0.66 9.04
N ILE A 152 7.15 0.55 9.57
CA ILE A 152 8.44 1.26 9.51
C ILE A 152 9.55 0.40 10.12
N LYS A 153 9.30 -0.16 11.32
CA LYS A 153 10.27 -1.05 11.99
C LYS A 153 10.54 -2.33 11.19
N ALA A 154 9.50 -2.97 10.63
CA ALA A 154 9.63 -4.15 9.80
C ALA A 154 10.42 -3.86 8.50
N SER A 155 10.28 -2.65 7.96
CA SER A 155 11.04 -2.21 6.77
C SER A 155 12.50 -1.85 7.07
N ALA A 156 12.93 -1.82 8.33
CA ALA A 156 14.23 -1.32 8.77
C ALA A 156 14.55 0.09 8.20
N GLY A 157 13.52 0.97 8.11
CA GLY A 157 13.62 2.34 7.61
C GLY A 157 13.50 2.47 6.07
N ALA A 158 13.29 1.38 5.33
CA ALA A 158 13.14 1.45 3.87
C ALA A 158 11.89 2.25 3.45
N LEU A 159 10.79 2.19 4.21
CA LEU A 159 9.57 2.97 3.95
C LEU A 159 9.77 4.49 4.04
N GLU A 160 10.83 4.95 4.72
CA GLU A 160 11.19 6.37 4.81
C GLU A 160 12.11 6.82 3.66
N ARG A 161 12.52 5.88 2.81
CA ARG A 161 13.51 6.11 1.74
C ARG A 161 12.97 5.81 0.34
N ILE A 162 12.17 4.75 0.20
CA ILE A 162 11.51 4.44 -1.06
C ILE A 162 10.31 5.37 -1.26
N PRO A 163 10.13 5.98 -2.44
CA PRO A 163 8.91 6.69 -2.75
C PRO A 163 7.67 5.79 -2.57
N VAL A 164 6.73 6.23 -1.75
CA VAL A 164 5.45 5.53 -1.58
C VAL A 164 4.36 6.31 -2.32
N CYS A 165 3.70 5.65 -3.27
CA CYS A 165 2.64 6.25 -4.07
C CYS A 165 1.29 5.71 -3.62
N ARG A 166 0.36 6.61 -3.24
CA ARG A 166 -1.01 6.23 -2.92
C ARG A 166 -1.91 6.47 -4.13
N VAL A 167 -2.68 5.45 -4.50
CA VAL A 167 -3.64 5.47 -5.60
C VAL A 167 -5.05 5.17 -5.09
N ALA A 168 -6.08 5.57 -5.82
CA ALA A 168 -7.45 5.30 -5.41
C ALA A 168 -7.76 3.79 -5.40
N SER A 169 -7.28 3.06 -6.41
CA SER A 169 -7.51 1.62 -6.57
C SER A 169 -6.37 0.95 -7.36
N VAL A 170 -6.37 -0.38 -7.39
CA VAL A 170 -5.45 -1.19 -8.22
C VAL A 170 -5.68 -0.90 -9.69
N GLU A 171 -6.94 -0.75 -10.11
CA GLU A 171 -7.32 -0.45 -11.50
C GLU A 171 -6.68 0.86 -11.96
N GLN A 172 -6.79 1.92 -11.15
CA GLN A 172 -6.14 3.20 -11.46
C GLN A 172 -4.62 3.06 -11.60
N ALA A 173 -4.00 2.29 -10.72
CA ALA A 173 -2.55 2.04 -10.80
C ALA A 173 -2.18 1.36 -12.11
N VAL A 174 -2.91 0.31 -12.49
CA VAL A 174 -2.71 -0.46 -13.73
C VAL A 174 -2.85 0.44 -14.94
N ASP A 175 -3.91 1.27 -14.99
CA ASP A 175 -4.11 2.22 -16.10
C ASP A 175 -2.92 3.18 -16.23
N VAL A 176 -2.44 3.76 -15.13
CA VAL A 176 -1.27 4.65 -15.15
C VAL A 176 -0.02 3.91 -15.62
N LEU A 177 0.22 2.69 -15.15
CA LEU A 177 1.39 1.90 -15.52
C LEU A 177 1.38 1.56 -17.02
N HIS A 178 0.26 1.04 -17.54
CA HIS A 178 0.12 0.70 -18.95
C HIS A 178 0.23 1.93 -19.87
N LEU A 179 -0.35 3.08 -19.50
CA LEU A 179 -0.21 4.33 -20.26
C LEU A 179 1.25 4.80 -20.36
N ASN A 180 2.11 4.40 -19.42
CA ASN A 180 3.54 4.69 -19.44
C ASN A 180 4.39 3.56 -20.04
N GLY A 181 3.77 2.55 -20.64
CA GLY A 181 4.48 1.42 -21.25
C GLY A 181 5.14 0.48 -20.23
N ILE A 182 4.68 0.47 -18.97
CA ILE A 182 5.19 -0.39 -17.91
C ILE A 182 4.37 -1.68 -17.89
N GLN A 183 5.04 -2.82 -18.12
CA GLN A 183 4.43 -4.13 -18.08
C GLN A 183 4.13 -4.57 -16.63
N LEU A 184 3.10 -5.40 -16.45
CA LEU A 184 2.74 -5.97 -15.17
C LEU A 184 3.14 -7.45 -15.08
N ALA A 185 3.97 -7.80 -14.11
CA ALA A 185 4.26 -9.19 -13.76
C ALA A 185 3.61 -9.50 -12.39
N ALA A 186 2.59 -10.35 -12.42
CA ALA A 186 1.88 -10.76 -11.21
C ALA A 186 2.30 -12.18 -10.79
N ALA A 187 2.65 -12.34 -9.49
CA ALA A 187 2.90 -13.64 -8.90
C ALA A 187 1.56 -14.39 -8.74
N SER A 188 1.44 -15.52 -9.41
CA SER A 188 0.24 -16.34 -9.35
C SER A 188 0.57 -17.84 -9.43
N LEU A 189 -0.11 -18.63 -8.61
CA LEU A 189 -0.02 -20.11 -8.69
C LEU A 189 -0.62 -20.64 -9.99
N GLN A 190 -1.52 -19.89 -10.63
CA GLN A 190 -2.12 -20.21 -11.93
C GLN A 190 -1.23 -19.81 -13.11
N GLY A 191 -0.10 -19.14 -12.84
CA GLY A 191 0.85 -18.72 -13.85
C GLY A 191 1.41 -19.92 -14.62
N SER A 192 1.35 -19.88 -15.95
CA SER A 192 1.89 -20.92 -16.83
C SER A 192 3.39 -20.82 -17.01
N THR A 193 3.96 -19.63 -16.80
CA THR A 193 5.38 -19.34 -17.04
C THR A 193 6.15 -19.27 -15.73
N LEU A 194 7.33 -19.89 -15.71
CA LEU A 194 8.22 -19.74 -14.55
C LEU A 194 8.89 -18.36 -14.60
N ILE A 195 9.14 -17.80 -13.43
CA ILE A 195 9.70 -16.45 -13.31
C ILE A 195 11.05 -16.30 -14.04
N GLN A 196 11.90 -17.32 -14.00
CA GLN A 196 13.19 -17.32 -14.69
C GLN A 196 13.10 -17.40 -16.23
N ASP A 197 11.96 -17.82 -16.76
CA ASP A 197 11.70 -17.98 -18.20
C ASP A 197 10.95 -16.76 -18.78
N THR A 198 10.69 -15.74 -17.97
CA THR A 198 10.02 -14.49 -18.35
C THR A 198 11.04 -13.37 -18.46
N ASP A 199 10.99 -12.56 -19.53
CA ASP A 199 11.81 -11.36 -19.64
C ASP A 199 11.29 -10.27 -18.69
N LEU A 200 12.08 -9.95 -17.69
CA LEU A 200 11.77 -8.95 -16.65
C LEU A 200 12.71 -7.72 -16.73
N THR A 201 13.39 -7.54 -17.86
CA THR A 201 14.38 -6.45 -18.04
C THR A 201 13.75 -5.13 -18.47
N LEU A 202 12.56 -5.19 -19.07
CA LEU A 202 11.79 -4.04 -19.54
C LEU A 202 11.21 -3.20 -18.38
N PRO A 203 10.66 -1.99 -18.66
CA PRO A 203 9.90 -1.26 -17.65
C PRO A 203 8.80 -2.14 -17.03
N LEU A 204 8.85 -2.32 -15.71
CA LEU A 204 8.11 -3.39 -15.03
C LEU A 204 7.47 -2.94 -13.74
N ALA A 205 6.23 -3.39 -13.50
CA ALA A 205 5.59 -3.40 -12.21
C ALA A 205 5.40 -4.83 -11.71
N ILE A 206 5.97 -5.16 -10.56
CA ILE A 206 5.69 -6.40 -9.85
C ILE A 206 4.41 -6.21 -9.04
N VAL A 207 3.42 -7.07 -9.26
CA VAL A 207 2.16 -7.04 -8.52
C VAL A 207 2.13 -8.16 -7.49
N MET A 208 2.00 -7.77 -6.21
CA MET A 208 1.95 -8.70 -5.07
C MET A 208 0.54 -8.76 -4.51
N GLY A 209 -0.06 -9.94 -4.55
CA GLY A 209 -1.41 -10.20 -4.05
C GLY A 209 -1.47 -10.56 -2.57
N SER A 210 -2.69 -10.65 -2.03
CA SER A 210 -2.93 -11.08 -0.65
C SER A 210 -2.49 -12.52 -0.39
N GLU A 211 -2.16 -12.85 0.87
CA GLU A 211 -1.73 -14.22 1.25
C GLU A 211 -2.84 -15.25 1.03
N ASP A 212 -4.12 -14.87 1.26
CA ASP A 212 -5.25 -15.80 1.20
C ASP A 212 -5.77 -16.01 -0.24
N LYS A 213 -5.79 -14.94 -1.07
CA LYS A 213 -6.47 -14.96 -2.38
C LYS A 213 -5.52 -14.72 -3.56
N GLY A 214 -4.27 -14.37 -3.30
CA GLY A 214 -3.36 -13.91 -4.34
C GLY A 214 -3.75 -12.53 -4.88
N VAL A 215 -3.44 -12.26 -6.13
CA VAL A 215 -3.83 -11.04 -6.84
C VAL A 215 -5.31 -11.08 -7.22
N SER A 216 -5.93 -9.90 -7.35
CA SER A 216 -7.34 -9.76 -7.71
C SER A 216 -7.64 -10.29 -9.14
N ASP A 217 -8.92 -10.63 -9.39
CA ASP A 217 -9.38 -11.03 -10.73
C ASP A 217 -9.10 -9.96 -11.79
N PHE A 218 -9.09 -8.70 -11.39
CA PHE A 218 -8.75 -7.61 -12.28
C PHE A 218 -7.27 -7.71 -12.70
N VAL A 219 -6.36 -7.90 -11.77
CA VAL A 219 -4.93 -8.07 -12.06
C VAL A 219 -4.69 -9.33 -12.89
N LEU A 220 -5.34 -10.46 -12.57
CA LEU A 220 -5.22 -11.69 -13.36
C LEU A 220 -5.57 -11.51 -14.84
N LYS A 221 -6.52 -10.60 -15.14
CA LYS A 221 -6.97 -10.32 -16.52
C LYS A 221 -6.11 -9.30 -17.26
N HIS A 222 -5.43 -8.42 -16.54
CA HIS A 222 -4.71 -7.27 -17.11
C HIS A 222 -3.19 -7.37 -16.96
N ALA A 223 -2.67 -8.38 -16.24
CA ALA A 223 -1.24 -8.62 -16.15
C ALA A 223 -0.69 -9.12 -17.49
N ASP A 224 0.43 -8.53 -17.92
CA ASP A 224 1.16 -8.96 -19.12
C ASP A 224 1.83 -10.32 -18.89
N HIS A 225 2.27 -10.57 -17.65
CA HIS A 225 2.92 -11.80 -17.24
C HIS A 225 2.30 -12.35 -15.97
N LEU A 226 1.75 -13.56 -16.02
CA LEU A 226 1.39 -14.34 -14.84
C LEU A 226 2.53 -15.33 -14.57
N VAL A 227 3.35 -15.01 -13.57
CA VAL A 227 4.57 -15.78 -13.29
C VAL A 227 4.43 -16.63 -12.05
N ARG A 228 5.07 -17.80 -12.09
CA ARG A 228 5.11 -18.73 -10.97
C ARG A 228 6.54 -18.88 -10.45
N ILE A 229 6.70 -18.82 -9.14
CA ILE A 229 7.93 -19.18 -8.44
C ILE A 229 7.95 -20.71 -8.33
N PRO A 230 8.99 -21.42 -8.84
CA PRO A 230 9.05 -22.87 -8.72
C PRO A 230 9.21 -23.28 -7.24
N MET A 231 8.38 -24.23 -6.82
CA MET A 231 8.40 -24.80 -5.48
C MET A 231 8.31 -26.32 -5.57
N THR A 232 9.01 -27.03 -4.68
CA THR A 232 9.02 -28.50 -4.62
C THR A 232 8.34 -29.06 -3.38
N GLY A 233 7.94 -28.19 -2.45
CA GLY A 233 7.29 -28.59 -1.21
C GLY A 233 5.78 -28.76 -1.36
N ASN A 234 5.13 -29.30 -0.31
CA ASN A 234 3.68 -29.54 -0.26
C ASN A 234 2.89 -28.31 0.21
N PHE A 235 3.49 -27.13 0.31
CA PHE A 235 2.77 -25.90 0.62
C PHE A 235 2.32 -25.22 -0.69
N ASP A 236 1.09 -24.67 -0.66
CA ASP A 236 0.50 -24.06 -1.83
C ASP A 236 1.07 -22.66 -2.12
N SER A 237 1.68 -22.00 -1.14
CA SER A 237 2.21 -20.64 -1.31
C SER A 237 3.37 -20.32 -0.38
N LEU A 238 4.15 -19.31 -0.76
CA LEU A 238 5.12 -18.63 0.09
C LEU A 238 4.45 -17.45 0.82
N ASN A 239 5.01 -17.04 1.95
CA ASN A 239 4.69 -15.72 2.52
C ASN A 239 4.94 -14.65 1.45
N VAL A 240 4.02 -13.70 1.34
CA VAL A 240 4.03 -12.70 0.26
C VAL A 240 5.29 -11.84 0.22
N SER A 241 5.88 -11.52 1.39
CA SER A 241 7.13 -10.74 1.43
C SER A 241 8.34 -11.55 0.95
N VAL A 242 8.32 -12.88 1.17
CA VAL A 242 9.34 -13.79 0.63
C VAL A 242 9.19 -13.89 -0.89
N ALA A 243 7.97 -14.09 -1.38
CA ALA A 243 7.69 -14.12 -2.82
C ALA A 243 8.13 -12.81 -3.51
N ALA A 244 7.82 -11.65 -2.90
CA ALA A 244 8.27 -10.35 -3.41
C ALA A 244 9.80 -10.26 -3.48
N GLY A 245 10.51 -10.74 -2.46
CA GLY A 245 11.97 -10.76 -2.45
C GLY A 245 12.55 -11.62 -3.58
N ILE A 246 11.97 -12.79 -3.86
CA ILE A 246 12.39 -13.67 -4.96
C ILE A 246 12.14 -13.02 -6.31
N MET A 247 10.97 -12.41 -6.53
CA MET A 247 10.65 -11.71 -7.77
C MET A 247 11.60 -10.55 -8.03
N LEU A 248 11.84 -9.72 -7.02
CA LEU A 248 12.74 -8.58 -7.11
C LEU A 248 14.20 -9.01 -7.35
N TYR A 249 14.64 -10.09 -6.70
CA TYR A 249 15.96 -10.66 -6.94
C TYR A 249 16.09 -11.13 -8.40
N GLU A 250 15.07 -11.80 -8.95
CA GLU A 250 15.12 -12.28 -10.32
C GLU A 250 15.17 -11.12 -11.33
N VAL A 251 14.37 -10.08 -11.14
CA VAL A 251 14.48 -8.84 -11.96
C VAL A 251 15.88 -8.26 -11.90
N HIS A 252 16.44 -8.14 -10.70
CA HIS A 252 17.79 -7.61 -10.51
C HIS A 252 18.86 -8.50 -11.17
N ARG A 253 18.75 -9.83 -11.01
CA ARG A 253 19.64 -10.80 -11.62
C ARG A 253 19.65 -10.66 -13.14
N GLN A 254 18.48 -10.56 -13.78
CA GLN A 254 18.37 -10.43 -15.22
C GLN A 254 18.96 -9.09 -15.71
N LYS A 255 18.74 -7.99 -14.99
CA LYS A 255 19.30 -6.67 -15.34
C LYS A 255 20.82 -6.57 -15.20
N ILE A 256 21.45 -7.37 -14.34
CA ILE A 256 22.92 -7.43 -14.20
C ILE A 256 23.57 -8.27 -15.29
N LEU A 257 22.86 -9.27 -15.80
CA LEU A 257 23.40 -10.21 -16.79
C LEU A 257 23.24 -9.72 -18.23
N ASN A 258 22.45 -8.68 -18.45
CA ASN A 258 22.25 -7.99 -19.73
C ASN A 258 22.96 -6.65 -19.74
#